data_6daa7faf47c7cbe02c23e6f20f36a457
#
_entry.id   6daa7faf47c7cbe02c23e6f20f36a457
#
_cell.length_a   1.000
_cell.length_b   1.000
_cell.length_c   1.000
_cell.angle_alpha   90.00
_cell.angle_beta   90.00
_cell.angle_gamma   90.00
#
_symmetry.space_group_name_H-M   'P 1'
#
loop_
_entity.id
_entity.type
_entity.pdbx_description
1 polymer ?
#
loop_
_entity_poly.entity_id
_entity_poly.type
_entity_poly.pdbx_seq_one_letter_code
_entity_poly.pdbx_strand_id
1 'polypeptide(L)'
;MLQEVDLDSTRSYHVNEYSILKTCLSSYNSVFAQNYDSAFLFYPFTQPHGSSKSGLALFSRYQVTDSLRRSFPVSTSFSKFFDLDRCYSISRLPVDNGKELVIFELHMSAYGNSDAIREGQIRMLADDMQKEYETGNYVLCGGDFNHDLKASEDDSENRESWAYPFPRASLPDHFSFCIDQLTDEERNSLWDSARNADMEYVPGETYTVTLDGFIISDNIECVSYDNINTGYTYSDHDPVYLEFTLK
;
A
#
# COMPACT_ATOMS: atom_id res chain seq x y z
N MET A 1 6.57 5.62 3.80
CA MET A 1 5.53 4.57 3.96
C MET A 1 6.15 3.29 3.45
N LEU A 2 6.21 2.26 4.27
CA LEU A 2 6.89 0.99 3.96
C LEU A 2 5.96 -0.17 4.34
N GLN A 3 5.78 -1.12 3.44
CA GLN A 3 5.00 -2.31 3.67
C GLN A 3 5.93 -3.50 3.93
N GLU A 4 5.40 -4.55 4.54
CA GLU A 4 6.11 -5.80 4.83
C GLU A 4 7.40 -5.65 5.67
N VAL A 5 7.47 -4.63 6.52
CA VAL A 5 8.61 -4.41 7.41
C VAL A 5 8.62 -5.47 8.52
N ASP A 6 9.62 -6.33 8.53
CA ASP A 6 9.71 -7.44 9.47
C ASP A 6 10.20 -6.98 10.86
N LEU A 7 9.53 -7.51 11.89
CA LEU A 7 10.01 -7.47 13.29
C LEU A 7 10.77 -8.73 13.63
N ASP A 8 10.25 -9.89 13.16
CA ASP A 8 10.81 -11.22 13.42
C ASP A 8 10.21 -12.22 12.42
N SER A 9 10.92 -12.51 11.34
CA SER A 9 10.44 -13.42 10.30
C SER A 9 11.56 -14.35 9.82
N THR A 10 11.20 -15.58 9.47
CA THR A 10 12.15 -16.54 8.93
C THR A 10 12.77 -16.04 7.62
N ARG A 11 11.97 -15.39 6.76
CA ARG A 11 12.43 -14.82 5.46
C ARG A 11 13.51 -13.75 5.61
N SER A 12 13.46 -12.98 6.70
CA SER A 12 14.45 -11.93 7.02
C SER A 12 15.50 -12.41 8.03
N TYR A 13 15.67 -13.73 8.19
CA TYR A 13 16.63 -14.35 9.13
C TYR A 13 16.48 -13.83 10.57
N HIS A 14 15.25 -13.55 11.00
CA HIS A 14 14.91 -12.98 12.31
C HIS A 14 15.54 -11.61 12.58
N VAL A 15 15.87 -10.87 11.53
CA VAL A 15 16.35 -9.49 11.62
C VAL A 15 15.17 -8.56 11.88
N ASN A 16 15.30 -7.69 12.88
CA ASN A 16 14.31 -6.65 13.16
C ASN A 16 14.57 -5.44 12.25
N GLU A 17 13.95 -5.44 11.07
CA GLU A 17 14.11 -4.39 10.06
C GLU A 17 13.60 -3.03 10.56
N TYR A 18 12.45 -3.03 11.28
CA TYR A 18 11.93 -1.80 11.86
C TYR A 18 12.92 -1.13 12.82
N SER A 19 13.63 -1.91 13.65
CA SER A 19 14.65 -1.37 14.55
C SER A 19 15.82 -0.75 13.80
N ILE A 20 16.24 -1.37 12.68
CA ILE A 20 17.30 -0.84 11.82
C ILE A 20 16.85 0.47 11.20
N LEU A 21 15.64 0.49 10.59
CA LEU A 21 15.07 1.69 10.00
C LEU A 21 14.94 2.84 11.01
N LYS A 22 14.48 2.57 12.24
CA LYS A 22 14.43 3.57 13.32
C LYS A 22 15.81 4.13 13.67
N THR A 23 16.84 3.30 13.60
CA THR A 23 18.21 3.75 13.87
C THR A 23 18.70 4.65 12.73
N CYS A 24 18.50 4.25 11.48
CA CYS A 24 18.87 5.02 10.29
C CYS A 24 18.09 6.34 10.19
N LEU A 25 16.83 6.33 10.58
CA LEU A 25 15.88 7.46 10.52
C LEU A 25 15.60 8.03 11.92
N SER A 26 16.62 8.11 12.77
CA SER A 26 16.48 8.48 14.21
C SER A 26 15.89 9.88 14.45
N SER A 27 15.94 10.78 13.46
CA SER A 27 15.33 12.11 13.52
C SER A 27 13.86 12.15 13.06
N TYR A 28 13.32 11.02 12.61
CA TYR A 28 11.94 10.91 12.16
C TYR A 28 11.03 10.39 13.26
N ASN A 29 9.78 10.88 13.30
CA ASN A 29 8.71 10.20 14.00
C ASN A 29 8.39 8.91 13.26
N SER A 30 8.08 7.84 13.98
CA SER A 30 7.74 6.56 13.37
C SER A 30 6.50 5.94 13.98
N VAL A 31 5.65 5.38 13.12
CA VAL A 31 4.47 4.58 13.49
C VAL A 31 4.67 3.19 12.93
N PHE A 32 4.30 2.17 13.69
CA PHE A 32 4.29 0.79 13.23
C PHE A 32 2.91 0.17 13.45
N ALA A 33 2.33 -0.37 12.39
CA ALA A 33 1.07 -1.09 12.44
C ALA A 33 1.28 -2.54 12.03
N GLN A 34 1.20 -3.47 13.00
CA GLN A 34 1.40 -4.89 12.71
C GLN A 34 0.35 -5.39 11.72
N ASN A 35 0.80 -5.83 10.56
CA ASN A 35 -0.03 -6.31 9.47
C ASN A 35 -0.21 -7.83 9.53
N TYR A 36 0.82 -8.54 10.02
CA TYR A 36 0.83 -9.99 10.05
C TYR A 36 1.60 -10.55 11.26
N ASP A 37 1.06 -11.63 11.86
CA ASP A 37 1.72 -12.37 12.93
C ASP A 37 1.32 -13.86 12.85
N SER A 38 2.22 -14.70 12.35
CA SER A 38 2.01 -16.15 12.27
C SER A 38 3.21 -16.89 12.80
N ALA A 39 2.95 -17.86 13.68
CA ALA A 39 4.00 -18.72 14.21
C ALA A 39 4.62 -19.61 13.12
N PHE A 40 3.86 -19.99 12.12
CA PHE A 40 4.36 -20.76 10.97
C PHE A 40 3.41 -20.63 9.76
N LEU A 41 3.92 -20.08 8.66
CA LEU A 41 3.23 -20.03 7.39
C LEU A 41 3.70 -21.17 6.48
N PHE A 42 2.81 -22.12 6.21
CA PHE A 42 3.10 -23.34 5.45
C PHE A 42 3.26 -23.13 3.94
N TYR A 43 2.90 -21.98 3.43
CA TYR A 43 2.97 -21.67 2.01
C TYR A 43 4.27 -20.91 1.67
N PRO A 44 4.91 -21.13 0.49
CA PRO A 44 4.67 -22.26 -0.44
C PRO A 44 5.05 -23.62 0.18
N PHE A 45 4.31 -24.67 -0.15
CA PHE A 45 4.54 -26.02 0.45
C PHE A 45 5.94 -26.59 0.22
N THR A 46 6.60 -26.18 -0.88
CA THR A 46 7.96 -26.62 -1.24
C THR A 46 9.04 -25.84 -0.50
N GLN A 47 8.74 -24.62 -0.05
CA GLN A 47 9.65 -23.75 0.70
C GLN A 47 8.83 -22.83 1.62
N PRO A 48 8.32 -23.35 2.77
CA PRO A 48 7.49 -22.59 3.67
C PRO A 48 8.16 -21.30 4.16
N HIS A 49 7.38 -20.22 4.23
CA HIS A 49 7.88 -18.95 4.78
C HIS A 49 8.23 -19.01 6.26
N GLY A 50 7.76 -20.06 6.99
CA GLY A 50 8.05 -20.21 8.40
C GLY A 50 7.33 -19.18 9.28
N SER A 51 7.94 -18.77 10.40
CA SER A 51 7.39 -17.70 11.22
C SER A 51 7.46 -16.36 10.50
N SER A 52 6.43 -15.52 10.68
CA SER A 52 6.40 -14.19 10.08
C SER A 52 5.70 -13.22 11.02
N LYS A 53 6.39 -12.13 11.35
CA LYS A 53 5.86 -11.01 12.10
C LYS A 53 6.29 -9.71 11.43
N SER A 54 5.37 -9.07 10.72
CA SER A 54 5.64 -7.90 9.89
C SER A 54 4.53 -6.86 9.97
N GLY A 55 4.79 -5.67 9.46
CA GLY A 55 3.83 -4.59 9.49
C GLY A 55 4.09 -3.48 8.48
N LEU A 56 3.28 -2.45 8.63
CA LEU A 56 3.40 -1.16 7.94
C LEU A 56 4.23 -0.23 8.80
N ALA A 57 5.10 0.58 8.19
CA ALA A 57 5.94 1.51 8.91
C ALA A 57 5.97 2.90 8.27
N LEU A 58 5.33 3.86 8.92
CA LEU A 58 5.39 5.26 8.55
C LEU A 58 6.58 5.95 9.23
N PHE A 59 7.38 6.68 8.46
CA PHE A 59 8.41 7.58 8.96
C PHE A 59 8.12 9.01 8.50
N SER A 60 8.05 9.95 9.43
CA SER A 60 7.72 11.36 9.17
C SER A 60 8.71 12.31 9.83
N ARG A 61 9.14 13.35 9.12
CA ARG A 61 9.85 14.49 9.71
C ARG A 61 8.94 15.38 10.54
N TYR A 62 7.66 15.37 10.22
CA TYR A 62 6.63 16.10 10.97
C TYR A 62 6.15 15.27 12.14
N GLN A 63 5.68 15.95 13.17
CA GLN A 63 5.14 15.29 14.35
C GLN A 63 3.89 14.50 13.98
N VAL A 64 3.84 13.25 14.39
CA VAL A 64 2.62 12.44 14.40
C VAL A 64 2.02 12.53 15.79
N THR A 65 0.83 13.13 15.89
CA THR A 65 0.15 13.39 17.18
C THR A 65 -0.69 12.23 17.66
N ASP A 66 -1.22 11.45 16.72
CA ASP A 66 -2.03 10.26 17.00
C ASP A 66 -1.90 9.26 15.87
N SER A 67 -2.08 7.97 16.20
CA SER A 67 -2.10 6.91 15.21
C SER A 67 -3.02 5.76 15.61
N LEU A 68 -3.73 5.20 14.65
CA LEU A 68 -4.66 4.09 14.82
C LEU A 68 -4.40 3.00 13.77
N ARG A 69 -4.36 1.74 14.22
CA ARG A 69 -4.36 0.58 13.34
C ARG A 69 -5.79 0.08 13.13
N ARG A 70 -6.17 -0.15 11.88
CA ARG A 70 -7.46 -0.72 11.49
C ARG A 70 -7.26 -2.04 10.75
N SER A 71 -7.84 -3.13 11.28
CA SER A 71 -7.83 -4.42 10.58
C SER A 71 -8.81 -4.41 9.43
N PHE A 72 -8.36 -4.81 8.26
CA PHE A 72 -9.25 -5.10 7.15
C PHE A 72 -10.08 -6.37 7.40
N PRO A 73 -11.28 -6.49 6.81
CA PRO A 73 -11.97 -7.77 6.76
C PRO A 73 -11.12 -8.79 6.00
N VAL A 74 -11.01 -9.99 6.57
CA VAL A 74 -10.28 -11.13 6.00
C VAL A 74 -11.19 -12.36 5.99
N SER A 75 -10.82 -13.39 5.22
CA SER A 75 -11.59 -14.64 5.17
C SER A 75 -11.71 -15.28 6.56
N THR A 76 -12.88 -15.78 6.88
CA THR A 76 -13.12 -16.59 8.09
C THR A 76 -13.13 -18.11 7.79
N SER A 77 -12.91 -18.48 6.52
CA SER A 77 -12.89 -19.88 6.08
C SER A 77 -11.53 -20.55 6.35
N PHE A 78 -11.41 -21.84 6.02
CA PHE A 78 -10.14 -22.57 6.14
C PHE A 78 -9.00 -21.93 5.32
N SER A 79 -9.32 -21.16 4.29
CA SER A 79 -8.35 -20.36 3.53
C SER A 79 -7.61 -19.32 4.39
N LYS A 80 -8.13 -18.95 5.57
CA LYS A 80 -7.45 -18.06 6.52
C LYS A 80 -6.05 -18.55 6.94
N PHE A 81 -5.81 -19.87 6.90
CA PHE A 81 -4.47 -20.43 7.20
C PHE A 81 -3.43 -20.09 6.12
N PHE A 82 -3.89 -19.62 4.95
CA PHE A 82 -3.05 -19.22 3.82
C PHE A 82 -3.20 -17.74 3.50
N ASP A 83 -4.08 -17.04 4.19
CA ASP A 83 -4.39 -15.63 3.97
C ASP A 83 -3.72 -14.78 5.05
N LEU A 84 -3.07 -13.72 4.62
CA LEU A 84 -2.40 -12.79 5.51
C LEU A 84 -3.42 -11.88 6.17
N ASP A 85 -3.27 -11.65 7.49
CA ASP A 85 -3.97 -10.54 8.12
C ASP A 85 -3.56 -9.24 7.43
N ARG A 86 -4.53 -8.40 7.10
CA ARG A 86 -4.29 -7.13 6.40
C ARG A 86 -4.82 -5.98 7.23
N CYS A 87 -4.15 -4.84 7.13
CA CYS A 87 -4.56 -3.65 7.84
C CYS A 87 -4.19 -2.38 7.07
N TYR A 88 -4.67 -1.25 7.58
CA TYR A 88 -4.10 0.06 7.33
C TYR A 88 -3.86 0.79 8.65
N SER A 89 -2.93 1.73 8.62
CA SER A 89 -2.73 2.69 9.71
C SER A 89 -3.32 4.04 9.32
N ILE A 90 -3.80 4.78 10.32
CA ILE A 90 -4.26 6.16 10.19
C ILE A 90 -3.33 6.99 11.08
N SER A 91 -2.59 7.92 10.52
CA SER A 91 -1.64 8.77 11.25
C SER A 91 -2.00 10.23 11.05
N ARG A 92 -2.01 11.03 12.15
CA ARG A 92 -2.46 12.42 12.18
C ARG A 92 -1.29 13.37 12.32
N LEU A 93 -1.18 14.31 11.41
CA LEU A 93 -0.16 15.35 11.39
C LEU A 93 -0.84 16.74 11.45
N PRO A 94 -0.57 17.57 12.45
CA PRO A 94 -1.17 18.89 12.54
C PRO A 94 -0.75 19.79 11.39
N VAL A 95 -1.67 20.64 10.93
CA VAL A 95 -1.43 21.68 9.93
C VAL A 95 -1.69 23.05 10.57
N ASP A 96 -0.95 24.08 10.14
CA ASP A 96 -0.99 25.42 10.74
C ASP A 96 -2.39 26.07 10.74
N ASN A 97 -3.28 25.67 9.85
CA ASN A 97 -4.66 26.13 9.76
C ASN A 97 -5.62 25.49 10.78
N GLY A 98 -5.10 24.65 11.69
CA GLY A 98 -5.89 23.95 12.71
C GLY A 98 -6.60 22.69 12.21
N LYS A 99 -6.31 22.26 10.98
CA LYS A 99 -6.70 20.97 10.42
C LYS A 99 -5.56 19.97 10.56
N GLU A 100 -5.79 18.75 10.07
CA GLU A 100 -4.79 17.69 10.07
C GLU A 100 -4.57 17.17 8.66
N LEU A 101 -3.33 16.80 8.34
CA LEU A 101 -3.04 15.86 7.28
C LEU A 101 -3.17 14.46 7.88
N VAL A 102 -4.17 13.71 7.40
CA VAL A 102 -4.44 12.34 7.84
C VAL A 102 -3.91 11.38 6.80
N ILE A 103 -2.89 10.62 7.19
CA ILE A 103 -2.22 9.66 6.31
C ILE A 103 -2.74 8.27 6.60
N PHE A 104 -3.31 7.64 5.57
CA PHE A 104 -3.68 6.24 5.54
C PHE A 104 -2.55 5.47 4.85
N GLU A 105 -1.85 4.62 5.58
CA GLU A 105 -0.88 3.69 5.01
C GLU A 105 -1.47 2.29 4.99
N LEU A 106 -1.51 1.65 3.84
CA LEU A 106 -2.20 0.39 3.64
C LEU A 106 -1.33 -0.69 2.98
N HIS A 107 -1.77 -1.94 3.18
CA HIS A 107 -1.41 -3.07 2.35
C HIS A 107 -2.66 -3.95 2.22
N MET A 108 -3.28 -3.94 1.05
CA MET A 108 -4.51 -4.68 0.77
C MET A 108 -4.21 -6.15 0.48
N SER A 109 -5.25 -6.98 0.49
CA SER A 109 -5.12 -8.40 0.14
C SER A 109 -4.77 -8.57 -1.34
N ALA A 110 -3.76 -9.41 -1.58
CA ALA A 110 -3.45 -9.91 -2.90
C ALA A 110 -4.53 -10.89 -3.38
N TYR A 111 -4.33 -11.39 -4.60
CA TYR A 111 -5.19 -12.35 -5.27
C TYR A 111 -5.47 -13.62 -4.47
N GLY A 112 -6.66 -14.21 -4.72
CA GLY A 112 -7.12 -15.45 -4.08
C GLY A 112 -8.25 -15.26 -3.07
N ASN A 113 -8.49 -14.03 -2.61
CA ASN A 113 -9.65 -13.70 -1.78
C ASN A 113 -10.92 -13.53 -2.61
N SER A 114 -12.08 -13.79 -2.00
CA SER A 114 -13.36 -13.54 -2.66
C SER A 114 -13.53 -12.06 -2.99
N ASP A 115 -14.23 -11.74 -4.07
CA ASP A 115 -14.57 -10.37 -4.47
C ASP A 115 -15.20 -9.60 -3.30
N ALA A 116 -16.06 -10.25 -2.51
CA ALA A 116 -16.71 -9.66 -1.35
C ALA A 116 -15.70 -9.18 -0.26
N ILE A 117 -14.55 -9.82 -0.11
CA ILE A 117 -13.51 -9.39 0.84
C ILE A 117 -12.82 -8.14 0.30
N ARG A 118 -12.42 -8.13 -0.97
CA ARG A 118 -11.79 -6.97 -1.61
C ARG A 118 -12.70 -5.75 -1.58
N GLU A 119 -13.96 -5.93 -2.00
CA GLU A 119 -14.99 -4.88 -1.91
C GLU A 119 -15.18 -4.39 -0.47
N GLY A 120 -15.19 -5.30 0.50
CA GLY A 120 -15.29 -4.98 1.92
C GLY A 120 -14.10 -4.15 2.43
N GLN A 121 -12.88 -4.43 1.96
CA GLN A 121 -11.68 -3.67 2.29
C GLN A 121 -11.73 -2.26 1.70
N ILE A 122 -12.06 -2.15 0.41
CA ILE A 122 -12.17 -0.86 -0.29
C ILE A 122 -13.26 0.01 0.36
N ARG A 123 -14.44 -0.54 0.61
CA ARG A 123 -15.54 0.19 1.25
C ARG A 123 -15.15 0.69 2.65
N MET A 124 -14.53 -0.15 3.47
CA MET A 124 -14.09 0.22 4.81
C MET A 124 -13.08 1.37 4.79
N LEU A 125 -12.12 1.32 3.85
CA LEU A 125 -11.13 2.37 3.63
C LEU A 125 -11.81 3.66 3.18
N ALA A 126 -12.66 3.59 2.15
CA ALA A 126 -13.39 4.72 1.60
C ALA A 126 -14.26 5.42 2.65
N ASP A 127 -14.99 4.64 3.47
CA ASP A 127 -15.82 5.16 4.57
C ASP A 127 -14.99 5.92 5.63
N ASP A 128 -13.81 5.42 5.98
CA ASP A 128 -12.96 6.08 6.96
C ASP A 128 -12.26 7.32 6.38
N MET A 129 -11.81 7.28 5.11
CA MET A 129 -11.27 8.44 4.40
C MET A 129 -12.32 9.55 4.27
N GLN A 130 -13.56 9.20 3.91
CA GLN A 130 -14.66 10.15 3.79
C GLN A 130 -14.98 10.85 5.13
N LYS A 131 -15.00 10.13 6.24
CA LYS A 131 -15.21 10.71 7.57
C LYS A 131 -14.15 11.76 7.92
N GLU A 132 -12.88 11.50 7.61
CA GLU A 132 -11.82 12.48 7.85
C GLU A 132 -11.97 13.71 6.96
N TYR A 133 -12.30 13.53 5.70
CA TYR A 133 -12.55 14.62 4.77
C TYR A 133 -13.73 15.50 5.22
N GLU A 134 -14.83 14.91 5.67
CA GLU A 134 -16.02 15.64 6.16
C GLU A 134 -15.74 16.52 7.39
N THR A 135 -14.70 16.21 8.15
CA THR A 135 -14.23 17.08 9.25
C THR A 135 -13.37 18.24 8.77
N GLY A 136 -13.09 18.28 7.45
CA GLY A 136 -12.27 19.28 6.78
C GLY A 136 -10.78 18.99 6.84
N ASN A 137 -10.38 17.77 7.16
CA ASN A 137 -9.00 17.32 7.12
C ASN A 137 -8.52 17.08 5.68
N TYR A 138 -7.21 17.09 5.51
CA TYR A 138 -6.54 16.66 4.29
C TYR A 138 -6.30 15.16 4.37
N VAL A 139 -6.70 14.41 3.36
CA VAL A 139 -6.57 12.94 3.38
C VAL A 139 -5.64 12.47 2.28
N LEU A 140 -4.58 11.77 2.68
CA LEU A 140 -3.65 11.09 1.80
C LEU A 140 -3.63 9.61 2.15
N CYS A 141 -3.86 8.75 1.17
CA CYS A 141 -3.77 7.31 1.33
C CYS A 141 -2.72 6.75 0.37
N GLY A 142 -1.83 5.88 0.86
CA GLY A 142 -0.81 5.27 0.02
C GLY A 142 -0.35 3.91 0.53
N GLY A 143 0.29 3.16 -0.35
CA GLY A 143 0.84 1.84 -0.10
C GLY A 143 0.59 0.86 -1.23
N ASP A 144 0.63 -0.43 -0.90
CA ASP A 144 0.35 -1.51 -1.84
C ASP A 144 -1.15 -1.83 -1.86
N PHE A 145 -1.80 -1.47 -2.97
CA PHE A 145 -3.22 -1.74 -3.20
C PHE A 145 -3.50 -3.16 -3.69
N ASN A 146 -2.48 -3.90 -4.13
CA ASN A 146 -2.61 -5.20 -4.78
C ASN A 146 -3.61 -5.22 -5.96
N HIS A 147 -3.79 -4.07 -6.59
CA HIS A 147 -4.60 -3.85 -7.79
C HIS A 147 -3.75 -3.16 -8.85
N ASP A 148 -3.97 -3.48 -10.12
CA ASP A 148 -3.31 -2.78 -11.22
C ASP A 148 -3.85 -1.36 -11.33
N LEU A 149 -3.01 -0.38 -10.98
CA LEU A 149 -3.38 1.03 -10.96
C LEU A 149 -3.28 1.69 -12.35
N LYS A 150 -2.62 1.07 -13.33
CA LYS A 150 -2.57 1.56 -14.73
C LYS A 150 -3.76 1.10 -15.55
N ALA A 151 -4.37 -0.02 -15.17
CA ALA A 151 -5.43 -0.63 -15.93
C ALA A 151 -6.78 0.07 -15.76
N SER A 152 -7.58 0.09 -16.82
CA SER A 152 -8.99 0.45 -16.77
C SER A 152 -9.87 -0.76 -16.43
N GLU A 153 -11.06 -0.53 -15.86
CA GLU A 153 -12.03 -1.58 -15.56
C GLU A 153 -12.50 -2.30 -16.84
N ASP A 154 -12.52 -1.61 -17.98
CA ASP A 154 -12.91 -2.16 -19.28
C ASP A 154 -11.91 -3.21 -19.79
N ASP A 155 -10.67 -3.19 -19.30
CA ASP A 155 -9.62 -4.13 -19.70
C ASP A 155 -9.72 -5.49 -18.98
N SER A 156 -10.68 -5.68 -18.09
CA SER A 156 -10.79 -6.84 -17.20
C SER A 156 -11.00 -8.19 -17.90
N GLU A 157 -11.58 -8.22 -19.12
CA GLU A 157 -11.99 -9.46 -19.78
C GLU A 157 -10.88 -10.17 -20.59
N ASN A 158 -9.75 -9.50 -20.91
CA ASN A 158 -8.72 -10.03 -21.82
C ASN A 158 -7.29 -10.00 -21.26
N ARG A 159 -7.12 -10.00 -19.94
CA ARG A 159 -5.81 -9.77 -19.32
C ARG A 159 -5.08 -11.07 -18.98
N GLU A 160 -3.80 -11.12 -19.33
CA GLU A 160 -2.84 -12.09 -18.82
C GLU A 160 -2.37 -11.74 -17.38
N SER A 161 -2.80 -10.58 -16.86
CA SER A 161 -2.45 -10.07 -15.52
C SER A 161 -3.23 -10.76 -14.41
N TRP A 162 -2.54 -11.15 -13.35
CA TRP A 162 -3.17 -11.63 -12.12
C TRP A 162 -3.74 -10.48 -11.26
N ALA A 163 -3.27 -9.23 -11.46
CA ALA A 163 -3.76 -8.07 -10.75
C ALA A 163 -4.98 -7.47 -11.47
N TYR A 164 -6.12 -7.33 -10.77
CA TYR A 164 -7.32 -6.69 -11.31
C TYR A 164 -7.18 -5.17 -11.23
N PRO A 165 -7.83 -4.42 -12.13
CA PRO A 165 -7.96 -2.98 -12.00
C PRO A 165 -8.56 -2.60 -10.65
N PHE A 166 -8.12 -1.48 -10.07
CA PHE A 166 -8.78 -0.93 -8.89
C PHE A 166 -10.16 -0.37 -9.31
N PRO A 167 -11.27 -0.71 -8.61
CA PRO A 167 -12.61 -0.23 -8.95
C PRO A 167 -12.75 1.26 -8.55
N ARG A 168 -12.37 2.18 -9.45
CA ARG A 168 -12.38 3.64 -9.22
C ARG A 168 -13.72 4.16 -8.74
N ALA A 169 -14.82 3.59 -9.27
CA ALA A 169 -16.17 3.94 -8.88
C ALA A 169 -16.51 3.65 -7.40
N SER A 170 -15.65 2.90 -6.70
CA SER A 170 -15.81 2.65 -5.26
C SER A 170 -15.22 3.75 -4.39
N LEU A 171 -14.49 4.71 -4.96
CA LEU A 171 -14.00 5.89 -4.24
C LEU A 171 -15.12 6.95 -4.14
N PRO A 172 -15.23 7.66 -3.00
CA PRO A 172 -16.11 8.82 -2.90
C PRO A 172 -15.68 9.94 -3.87
N ASP A 173 -16.61 10.79 -4.30
CA ASP A 173 -16.42 11.83 -5.33
C ASP A 173 -15.24 12.79 -5.09
N HIS A 174 -14.84 12.98 -3.82
CA HIS A 174 -13.75 13.88 -3.41
C HIS A 174 -12.36 13.22 -3.43
N PHE A 175 -12.24 11.99 -3.90
CA PHE A 175 -10.99 11.24 -3.89
C PHE A 175 -10.61 10.75 -5.29
N SER A 176 -9.33 10.85 -5.60
CA SER A 176 -8.76 10.31 -6.84
C SER A 176 -7.36 9.76 -6.63
N PHE A 177 -6.96 8.80 -7.45
CA PHE A 177 -5.56 8.41 -7.52
C PHE A 177 -4.72 9.50 -8.18
N CYS A 178 -3.51 9.72 -7.66
CA CYS A 178 -2.57 10.66 -8.28
C CYS A 178 -2.18 10.23 -9.71
N ILE A 179 -2.06 8.94 -9.96
CA ILE A 179 -1.76 8.40 -11.30
C ILE A 179 -2.86 8.72 -12.34
N ASP A 180 -4.10 8.93 -11.90
CA ASP A 180 -5.22 9.25 -12.80
C ASP A 180 -5.17 10.72 -13.29
N GLN A 181 -4.31 11.57 -12.69
CA GLN A 181 -4.09 12.94 -13.11
C GLN A 181 -3.06 13.06 -14.24
N LEU A 182 -2.35 11.96 -14.54
CA LEU A 182 -1.41 11.89 -15.65
C LEU A 182 -2.15 11.65 -16.97
N THR A 183 -1.58 12.16 -18.05
CA THR A 183 -2.01 11.77 -19.40
C THR A 183 -1.77 10.28 -19.64
N ASP A 184 -2.47 9.67 -20.60
CA ASP A 184 -2.28 8.26 -20.94
C ASP A 184 -0.83 7.97 -21.37
N GLU A 185 -0.17 8.92 -22.07
CA GLU A 185 1.23 8.78 -22.47
C GLU A 185 2.17 8.75 -21.25
N GLU A 186 2.00 9.69 -20.31
CA GLU A 186 2.76 9.76 -19.07
C GLU A 186 2.53 8.50 -18.23
N ARG A 187 1.26 8.09 -18.03
CA ARG A 187 0.90 6.89 -17.26
C ARG A 187 1.51 5.63 -17.83
N ASN A 188 1.46 5.46 -19.15
CA ASN A 188 2.01 4.29 -19.83
C ASN A 188 3.55 4.28 -19.84
N SER A 189 4.20 5.44 -19.70
CA SER A 189 5.66 5.56 -19.63
C SER A 189 6.23 5.35 -18.24
N LEU A 190 5.40 5.39 -17.18
CA LEU A 190 5.85 5.14 -15.82
C LEU A 190 6.47 3.73 -15.71
N TRP A 191 7.55 3.65 -14.95
CA TRP A 191 8.07 2.36 -14.48
C TRP A 191 6.99 1.61 -13.69
N ASP A 192 6.91 0.29 -13.81
CA ASP A 192 5.99 -0.49 -12.97
C ASP A 192 6.54 -0.59 -11.54
N SER A 193 5.66 -0.47 -10.54
CA SER A 193 6.10 -0.45 -9.16
C SER A 193 6.42 -1.84 -8.59
N ALA A 194 5.92 -2.91 -9.21
CA ALA A 194 6.08 -4.27 -8.72
C ALA A 194 6.41 -5.26 -9.82
N ARG A 195 7.08 -6.36 -9.47
CA ARG A 195 7.39 -7.49 -10.35
C ARG A 195 7.00 -8.82 -9.71
N ASN A 196 6.90 -9.86 -10.53
CA ASN A 196 6.85 -11.22 -10.00
C ASN A 196 8.12 -11.54 -9.19
N ALA A 197 7.93 -12.05 -7.96
CA ALA A 197 9.01 -12.36 -7.02
C ALA A 197 9.56 -13.80 -7.15
N ASP A 198 8.99 -14.63 -8.03
CA ASP A 198 9.34 -16.04 -8.22
C ASP A 198 10.61 -16.27 -9.05
N MET A 199 11.14 -15.21 -9.68
CA MET A 199 12.36 -15.23 -10.49
C MET A 199 13.14 -13.92 -10.35
N GLU A 200 14.42 -13.93 -10.71
CA GLU A 200 15.20 -12.69 -10.87
C GLU A 200 14.57 -11.79 -11.95
N TYR A 201 14.69 -10.47 -11.75
CA TYR A 201 14.22 -9.52 -12.74
C TYR A 201 15.05 -9.59 -14.02
N VAL A 202 14.38 -9.92 -15.12
CA VAL A 202 14.96 -9.90 -16.49
C VAL A 202 14.11 -8.94 -17.33
N PRO A 203 14.69 -7.81 -17.81
CA PRO A 203 13.96 -6.86 -18.64
C PRO A 203 13.31 -7.49 -19.85
N GLY A 204 11.99 -7.28 -20.01
CA GLY A 204 11.19 -7.83 -21.11
C GLY A 204 10.76 -9.30 -20.97
N GLU A 205 11.18 -9.99 -19.89
CA GLU A 205 10.76 -11.37 -19.60
C GLU A 205 9.95 -11.44 -18.29
N THR A 206 10.41 -10.76 -17.24
CA THR A 206 9.72 -10.75 -15.95
C THR A 206 8.45 -9.89 -16.03
N TYR A 207 7.32 -10.46 -15.62
CA TYR A 207 6.07 -9.72 -15.53
C TYR A 207 6.17 -8.60 -14.50
N THR A 208 5.74 -7.39 -14.89
CA THR A 208 5.69 -6.21 -14.05
C THR A 208 4.30 -5.57 -14.06
N VAL A 209 3.95 -4.86 -13.00
CA VAL A 209 2.65 -4.21 -12.81
C VAL A 209 2.75 -3.06 -11.80
N THR A 210 1.90 -2.04 -11.90
CA THR A 210 1.86 -0.96 -10.91
C THR A 210 0.79 -1.24 -9.85
N LEU A 211 1.23 -1.64 -8.65
CA LEU A 211 0.38 -1.98 -7.49
C LEU A 211 0.38 -0.89 -6.42
N ASP A 212 1.45 -0.10 -6.36
CA ASP A 212 1.69 0.92 -5.36
C ASP A 212 1.29 2.29 -5.88
N GLY A 213 0.73 3.13 -5.01
CA GLY A 213 0.31 4.46 -5.42
C GLY A 213 -0.27 5.29 -4.29
N PHE A 214 -0.92 6.41 -4.67
CA PHE A 214 -1.52 7.33 -3.73
C PHE A 214 -2.91 7.76 -4.17
N ILE A 215 -3.85 7.78 -3.22
CA ILE A 215 -5.14 8.45 -3.29
C ILE A 215 -5.05 9.73 -2.49
N ILE A 216 -5.57 10.82 -3.02
CA ILE A 216 -5.66 12.12 -2.34
C ILE A 216 -7.09 12.65 -2.37
N SER A 217 -7.44 13.43 -1.34
CA SER A 217 -8.66 14.24 -1.34
C SER A 217 -8.48 15.50 -2.21
N ASP A 218 -9.58 16.07 -2.71
CA ASP A 218 -9.58 17.20 -3.66
C ASP A 218 -9.02 18.52 -3.07
N ASN A 219 -8.88 18.62 -1.74
CA ASN A 219 -8.19 19.69 -1.04
C ASN A 219 -6.67 19.48 -0.94
N ILE A 220 -6.13 18.43 -1.56
CA ILE A 220 -4.70 18.21 -1.82
C ILE A 220 -4.47 18.35 -3.33
N GLU A 221 -3.35 18.95 -3.71
CA GLU A 221 -2.92 19.05 -5.10
C GLU A 221 -1.70 18.15 -5.32
N CYS A 222 -1.79 17.23 -6.29
CA CYS A 222 -0.64 16.45 -6.76
C CYS A 222 0.24 17.36 -7.61
N VAL A 223 1.44 17.65 -7.16
CA VAL A 223 2.41 18.48 -7.89
C VAL A 223 3.26 17.63 -8.82
N SER A 224 3.69 16.45 -8.35
CA SER A 224 4.50 15.51 -9.13
C SER A 224 4.26 14.09 -8.63
N TYR A 225 4.18 13.15 -9.55
CA TYR A 225 4.02 11.72 -9.28
C TYR A 225 4.94 10.91 -10.20
N ASP A 226 5.67 9.95 -9.64
CA ASP A 226 6.56 9.08 -10.41
C ASP A 226 6.79 7.74 -9.70
N ASN A 227 7.13 6.71 -10.47
CA ASN A 227 7.62 5.42 -9.97
C ASN A 227 9.14 5.38 -10.18
N ILE A 228 9.89 5.29 -9.08
CA ILE A 228 11.36 5.40 -9.11
C ILE A 228 11.97 4.07 -9.54
N ASN A 229 12.51 4.03 -10.75
CA ASN A 229 13.17 2.85 -11.28
C ASN A 229 14.50 2.58 -10.56
N THR A 230 14.56 1.53 -9.74
CA THR A 230 15.80 0.98 -9.16
C THR A 230 16.20 -0.33 -9.83
N GLY A 231 15.45 -0.80 -10.83
CA GLY A 231 15.60 -2.11 -11.47
C GLY A 231 15.28 -3.25 -10.52
N TYR A 232 14.41 -3.02 -9.54
CA TYR A 232 14.06 -3.97 -8.48
C TYR A 232 15.27 -4.57 -7.76
N THR A 233 16.31 -3.74 -7.58
CA THR A 233 17.59 -4.18 -6.99
C THR A 233 17.45 -4.53 -5.51
N TYR A 234 16.53 -3.88 -4.80
CA TYR A 234 16.43 -3.95 -3.34
C TYR A 234 15.18 -4.67 -2.84
N SER A 235 14.17 -4.78 -3.69
CA SER A 235 12.86 -5.37 -3.39
C SER A 235 12.20 -5.80 -4.70
N ASP A 236 11.16 -6.60 -4.64
CA ASP A 236 10.22 -6.88 -5.73
C ASP A 236 9.25 -5.72 -5.98
N HIS A 237 9.27 -4.69 -5.10
CA HIS A 237 8.61 -3.42 -5.31
C HIS A 237 9.62 -2.28 -5.36
N ASP A 238 9.49 -1.41 -6.35
CA ASP A 238 10.23 -0.17 -6.49
C ASP A 238 9.45 1.03 -5.89
N PRO A 239 10.14 2.07 -5.37
CA PRO A 239 9.47 3.16 -4.66
C PRO A 239 8.57 4.00 -5.56
N VAL A 240 7.41 4.41 -5.02
CA VAL A 240 6.53 5.41 -5.64
C VAL A 240 6.70 6.76 -4.94
N TYR A 241 6.82 7.82 -5.73
CA TYR A 241 7.05 9.18 -5.29
C TYR A 241 5.83 10.06 -5.52
N LEU A 242 5.50 10.88 -4.53
CA LEU A 242 4.48 11.92 -4.63
C LEU A 242 4.99 13.22 -4.01
N GLU A 243 4.91 14.32 -4.77
CA GLU A 243 4.99 15.68 -4.26
C GLU A 243 3.60 16.30 -4.29
N PHE A 244 3.21 16.94 -3.21
CA PHE A 244 1.87 17.51 -3.08
C PHE A 244 1.86 18.79 -2.27
N THR A 245 0.80 19.60 -2.44
CA THR A 245 0.50 20.77 -1.60
C THR A 245 -0.90 20.69 -1.03
N LEU A 246 -1.09 21.25 0.17
CA LEU A 246 -2.39 21.43 0.79
C LEU A 246 -3.02 22.73 0.31
N LYS A 247 -4.29 22.70 -0.13
CA LYS A 247 -5.02 23.88 -0.64
C LYS A 247 -5.69 24.66 0.48
#